data_e8c212b4a7906e6cb127b98afd390f7b
#
_entry.id   e8c212b4a7906e6cb127b98afd390f7b
#
_cell.length_a   1.000
_cell.length_b   1.000
_cell.length_c   1.000
_cell.angle_alpha   90.00
_cell.angle_beta   90.00
_cell.angle_gamma   90.00
#
_symmetry.space_group_name_H-M   'P 1'
#
loop_
_entity.id
_entity.type
_entity.pdbx_description
1 polymer ?
#
loop_
_entity_poly.entity_id
_entity_poly.type
_entity_poly.pdbx_seq_one_letter_code
_entity_poly.pdbx_strand_id
1 'polypeptide(L)'
;IDTNGQAMLNEFIAGQYELMGGNYYIPGLEKYYAYPDYNMGYSRSLLLARSDDRTIHSYNLESMNGKTIGVYENAKENIRRLKEFLAINGLDCKFQYYSLKDMQKNDEGLYFYLMNGEIDLLLSGIIYNHDSVRVIATYNSQPYYIVTNPSNKEVLDGLNMALERILDANPNFAAERYAANFPARLV
;
A
#
# COMPACT_ATOMS: atom_id res chain seq x y z
N ILE A 1 -10.49 -10.30 12.71
CA ILE A 1 -9.77 -9.15 12.11
C ILE A 1 -10.86 -8.31 11.46
N ASP A 2 -11.07 -7.11 11.99
CA ASP A 2 -12.03 -6.18 11.41
C ASP A 2 -11.48 -5.66 10.08
N THR A 3 -12.22 -5.83 9.00
CA THR A 3 -11.87 -5.35 7.66
C THR A 3 -12.33 -3.91 7.41
N ASN A 4 -13.01 -3.31 8.40
CA ASN A 4 -13.47 -1.92 8.32
C ASN A 4 -12.43 -0.97 8.92
N GLY A 5 -11.56 -0.40 8.08
CA GLY A 5 -10.51 0.52 8.51
C GLY A 5 -11.00 1.75 9.27
N GLN A 6 -12.23 2.23 9.02
CA GLN A 6 -12.81 3.34 9.77
C GLN A 6 -13.23 2.93 11.17
N ALA A 7 -13.78 1.73 11.34
CA ALA A 7 -14.10 1.19 12.65
C ALA A 7 -12.84 0.98 13.49
N MET A 8 -11.81 0.38 12.93
CA MET A 8 -10.50 0.22 13.57
C MET A 8 -9.91 1.55 14.03
N LEU A 9 -9.98 2.58 13.19
CA LEU A 9 -9.50 3.91 13.53
C LEU A 9 -10.29 4.51 14.71
N ASN A 10 -11.60 4.38 14.69
CA ASN A 10 -12.46 4.90 15.77
C ASN A 10 -12.17 4.19 17.10
N GLU A 11 -12.00 2.88 17.08
CA GLU A 11 -11.65 2.08 18.24
C GLU A 11 -10.25 2.41 18.78
N PHE A 12 -9.29 2.63 17.89
CA PHE A 12 -7.94 3.09 18.26
C PHE A 12 -7.99 4.49 18.92
N ILE A 13 -8.71 5.45 18.33
CA ILE A 13 -8.88 6.79 18.90
C ILE A 13 -9.58 6.72 20.27
N ALA A 14 -10.54 5.80 20.41
CA ALA A 14 -11.24 5.56 21.69
C ALA A 14 -10.35 4.85 22.73
N GLY A 15 -9.11 4.48 22.41
CA GLY A 15 -8.16 3.83 23.31
C GLY A 15 -8.44 2.33 23.57
N GLN A 16 -9.22 1.69 22.72
CA GLN A 16 -9.46 0.23 22.82
C GLN A 16 -8.24 -0.58 22.38
N TYR A 17 -7.38 0.00 21.56
CA TYR A 17 -6.12 -0.58 21.11
C TYR A 17 -4.97 0.39 21.39
N GLU A 18 -3.86 -0.14 21.87
CA GLU A 18 -2.66 0.64 22.19
C GLU A 18 -1.79 0.88 20.96
N LEU A 19 -1.83 -0.05 20.01
CA LEU A 19 -0.99 -0.07 18.81
C LEU A 19 -1.84 -0.26 17.56
N MET A 20 -1.45 0.42 16.47
CA MET A 20 -2.03 0.20 15.15
C MET A 20 -0.92 0.17 14.09
N GLY A 21 -0.84 -0.91 13.33
CA GLY A 21 0.18 -1.12 12.30
C GLY A 21 -0.20 -0.56 10.93
N GLY A 22 0.81 -0.49 10.04
CA GLY A 22 0.59 -0.18 8.64
C GLY A 22 0.26 1.28 8.32
N ASN A 23 0.67 2.22 9.17
CA ASN A 23 0.35 3.63 9.03
C ASN A 23 1.48 4.41 8.36
N TYR A 24 1.13 5.28 7.41
CA TYR A 24 2.05 6.25 6.85
C TYR A 24 2.08 7.53 7.69
N TYR A 25 3.20 8.25 7.67
CA TYR A 25 3.22 9.60 8.19
C TYR A 25 2.45 10.52 7.23
N ILE A 26 1.41 11.16 7.74
CA ILE A 26 0.62 12.17 7.03
C ILE A 26 0.56 13.40 7.93
N PRO A 27 1.04 14.57 7.48
CA PRO A 27 0.97 15.80 8.25
C PRO A 27 -0.46 16.11 8.71
N GLY A 28 -0.62 16.44 9.98
CA GLY A 28 -1.91 16.72 10.61
C GLY A 28 -2.60 15.53 11.26
N LEU A 29 -2.04 14.31 11.12
CA LEU A 29 -2.54 13.12 11.83
C LEU A 29 -1.86 12.93 13.20
N GLU A 30 -0.90 13.75 13.59
CA GLU A 30 -0.20 13.67 14.87
C GLU A 30 -1.15 13.86 16.06
N LYS A 31 -2.31 14.46 15.83
CA LYS A 31 -3.37 14.56 16.85
C LYS A 31 -4.04 13.21 17.16
N TYR A 32 -3.93 12.23 16.24
CA TYR A 32 -4.51 10.90 16.41
C TYR A 32 -3.46 9.83 16.62
N TYR A 33 -2.23 10.05 16.12
CA TYR A 33 -1.15 9.08 16.11
C TYR A 33 0.12 9.65 16.73
N ALA A 34 0.73 8.90 17.65
CA ALA A 34 2.11 9.11 18.02
C ALA A 34 2.99 8.14 17.21
N TYR A 35 3.92 8.70 16.47
CA TYR A 35 4.84 7.96 15.62
C TYR A 35 6.12 7.64 16.38
N PRO A 36 6.61 6.39 16.32
CA PRO A 36 7.93 6.06 16.85
C PRO A 36 9.04 6.68 15.99
N ASP A 37 10.25 6.70 16.54
CA ASP A 37 11.44 7.20 15.84
C ASP A 37 11.86 6.30 14.66
N TYR A 38 11.46 5.03 14.70
CA TYR A 38 11.82 4.01 13.71
C TYR A 38 10.59 3.54 12.93
N ASN A 39 10.75 3.43 11.61
CA ASN A 39 9.74 2.81 10.76
C ASN A 39 9.86 1.28 10.76
N MET A 40 8.82 0.60 10.28
CA MET A 40 8.76 -0.86 10.16
C MET A 40 9.15 -1.37 8.77
N GLY A 41 9.52 -0.48 7.88
CA GLY A 41 9.87 -0.78 6.50
C GLY A 41 9.28 0.25 5.54
N TYR A 42 9.38 -0.08 4.26
CA TYR A 42 8.93 0.81 3.19
C TYR A 42 7.91 0.10 2.32
N SER A 43 6.76 0.74 2.11
CA SER A 43 5.81 0.33 1.09
C SER A 43 6.15 0.96 -0.24
N ARG A 44 5.63 0.40 -1.30
CA ARG A 44 5.70 0.92 -2.65
C ARG A 44 4.33 0.85 -3.29
N SER A 45 4.08 1.76 -4.21
CA SER A 45 2.93 1.68 -5.09
C SER A 45 3.31 0.95 -6.36
N LEU A 46 2.48 0.04 -6.78
CA LEU A 46 2.66 -0.80 -7.95
C LEU A 46 1.53 -0.56 -8.93
N LEU A 47 1.85 -0.48 -10.21
CA LEU A 47 0.88 -0.62 -11.29
C LEU A 47 1.06 -2.00 -11.90
N LEU A 48 0.02 -2.81 -11.82
CA LEU A 48 -0.02 -4.18 -12.31
C LEU A 48 -0.85 -4.26 -13.58
N ALA A 49 -0.40 -5.03 -14.57
CA ALA A 49 -1.15 -5.40 -15.74
C ALA A 49 -1.24 -6.93 -15.84
N ARG A 50 -2.16 -7.44 -16.64
CA ARG A 50 -2.19 -8.86 -16.98
C ARG A 50 -0.91 -9.27 -17.70
N SER A 51 -0.43 -10.47 -17.44
CA SER A 51 0.78 -11.00 -18.07
C SER A 51 0.62 -11.25 -19.59
N ASP A 52 -0.60 -11.50 -20.04
CA ASP A 52 -0.96 -11.71 -21.44
C ASP A 52 -1.20 -10.41 -22.24
N ASP A 53 -1.40 -9.28 -21.57
CA ASP A 53 -1.53 -7.98 -22.24
C ASP A 53 -0.19 -7.54 -22.81
N ARG A 54 -0.08 -7.55 -24.13
CA ARG A 54 1.12 -7.14 -24.87
C ARG A 54 1.11 -5.69 -25.31
N THR A 55 0.10 -4.92 -24.90
CA THR A 55 -0.05 -3.51 -25.30
C THR A 55 0.55 -2.54 -24.28
N ILE A 56 0.82 -2.98 -23.05
CA ILE A 56 1.39 -2.17 -21.97
C ILE A 56 2.82 -2.66 -21.71
N HIS A 57 3.78 -1.76 -21.62
CA HIS A 57 5.19 -2.09 -21.47
C HIS A 57 5.86 -1.35 -20.31
N SER A 58 6.55 -2.07 -19.43
CA SER A 58 7.28 -1.47 -18.30
C SER A 58 8.47 -0.60 -18.73
N TYR A 59 9.04 -0.85 -19.91
CA TYR A 59 10.13 -0.07 -20.49
C TYR A 59 9.65 1.13 -21.32
N ASN A 60 8.34 1.26 -21.54
CA ASN A 60 7.71 2.38 -22.25
C ASN A 60 6.39 2.76 -21.56
N LEU A 61 6.47 3.69 -20.61
CA LEU A 61 5.30 4.10 -19.81
C LEU A 61 4.24 4.83 -20.67
N GLU A 62 4.58 5.41 -21.81
CA GLU A 62 3.60 6.03 -22.73
C GLU A 62 2.57 5.01 -23.22
N SER A 63 2.89 3.72 -23.22
CA SER A 63 1.95 2.65 -23.55
C SER A 63 0.75 2.55 -22.58
N MET A 64 0.80 3.26 -21.45
CA MET A 64 -0.31 3.39 -20.49
C MET A 64 -1.32 4.47 -20.91
N ASN A 65 -1.00 5.36 -21.85
CA ASN A 65 -1.90 6.43 -22.26
C ASN A 65 -3.25 5.88 -22.78
N GLY A 66 -4.34 6.48 -22.29
CA GLY A 66 -5.70 6.06 -22.61
C GLY A 66 -6.19 4.80 -21.85
N LYS A 67 -5.31 4.13 -21.13
CA LYS A 67 -5.63 2.92 -20.34
C LYS A 67 -6.41 3.26 -19.08
N THR A 68 -7.19 2.28 -18.59
CA THR A 68 -8.01 2.41 -17.39
C THR A 68 -7.32 1.77 -16.20
N ILE A 69 -7.12 2.55 -15.14
CA ILE A 69 -6.52 2.10 -13.87
C ILE A 69 -7.63 1.88 -12.84
N GLY A 70 -7.73 0.67 -12.32
CA GLY A 70 -8.62 0.35 -11.20
C GLY A 70 -8.00 0.79 -9.88
N VAL A 71 -8.80 1.46 -9.05
CA VAL A 71 -8.39 1.96 -7.74
C VAL A 71 -9.50 1.77 -6.70
N TYR A 72 -9.10 1.50 -5.45
CA TYR A 72 -10.02 1.52 -4.32
C TYR A 72 -10.34 2.98 -3.95
N GLU A 73 -11.61 3.37 -3.98
CA GLU A 73 -12.04 4.77 -3.82
C GLU A 73 -11.60 5.44 -2.52
N ASN A 74 -11.45 4.65 -1.43
CA ASN A 74 -11.03 5.16 -0.13
C ASN A 74 -9.50 5.20 0.05
N ALA A 75 -8.72 4.67 -0.89
CA ALA A 75 -7.27 4.78 -0.89
C ALA A 75 -6.80 6.17 -1.37
N LYS A 76 -7.33 7.23 -0.78
CA LYS A 76 -7.21 8.62 -1.24
C LYS A 76 -5.76 9.07 -1.42
N GLU A 77 -4.89 8.72 -0.46
CA GLU A 77 -3.48 9.10 -0.54
C GLU A 77 -2.75 8.35 -1.64
N ASN A 78 -3.01 7.06 -1.82
CA ASN A 78 -2.42 6.28 -2.90
C ASN A 78 -2.88 6.78 -4.27
N ILE A 79 -4.15 7.17 -4.39
CA ILE A 79 -4.71 7.77 -5.62
C ILE A 79 -4.07 9.14 -5.89
N ARG A 80 -3.91 9.99 -4.87
CA ARG A 80 -3.23 11.28 -5.00
C ARG A 80 -1.82 11.10 -5.56
N ARG A 81 -1.07 10.17 -5.02
CA ARG A 81 0.30 9.86 -5.45
C ARG A 81 0.36 9.22 -6.83
N LEU A 82 -0.63 8.41 -7.18
CA LEU A 82 -0.75 7.90 -8.54
C LEU A 82 -0.95 9.03 -9.55
N LYS A 83 -1.83 9.98 -9.23
CA LYS A 83 -2.05 11.16 -10.09
C LYS A 83 -0.78 12.01 -10.25
N GLU A 84 -0.03 12.17 -9.18
CA GLU A 84 1.26 12.86 -9.20
C GLU A 84 2.29 12.11 -10.07
N PHE A 85 2.39 10.79 -9.92
CA PHE A 85 3.26 9.95 -10.75
C PHE A 85 2.90 10.07 -12.25
N LEU A 86 1.60 10.00 -12.59
CA LEU A 86 1.14 10.13 -13.96
C LEU A 86 1.48 11.52 -14.52
N ALA A 87 1.23 12.59 -13.75
CA ALA A 87 1.50 13.96 -14.16
C ALA A 87 3.00 14.20 -14.41
N ILE A 88 3.88 13.73 -13.52
CA ILE A 88 5.34 13.87 -13.66
C ILE A 88 5.84 13.17 -14.94
N ASN A 89 5.22 12.04 -15.29
CA ASN A 89 5.61 11.26 -16.47
C ASN A 89 4.83 11.66 -17.75
N GLY A 90 3.95 12.67 -17.69
CA GLY A 90 3.16 13.11 -18.83
C GLY A 90 2.15 12.08 -19.34
N LEU A 91 1.62 11.25 -18.44
CA LEU A 91 0.71 10.15 -18.76
C LEU A 91 -0.75 10.55 -18.54
N ASP A 92 -1.61 10.20 -19.50
CA ASP A 92 -3.05 10.40 -19.43
C ASP A 92 -3.77 9.05 -19.36
N CYS A 93 -4.21 8.68 -18.15
CA CYS A 93 -4.93 7.43 -17.87
C CYS A 93 -6.32 7.73 -17.33
N LYS A 94 -7.25 6.82 -17.58
CA LYS A 94 -8.59 6.83 -17.00
C LYS A 94 -8.59 6.14 -15.63
N PHE A 95 -9.51 6.53 -14.75
CA PHE A 95 -9.66 5.93 -13.43
C PHE A 95 -11.02 5.23 -13.31
N GLN A 96 -10.99 3.97 -12.88
CA GLN A 96 -12.17 3.24 -12.45
C GLN A 96 -12.10 3.07 -10.93
N TYR A 97 -13.08 3.67 -10.23
CA TYR A 97 -13.17 3.62 -8.78
C TYR A 97 -14.04 2.46 -8.32
N TYR A 98 -13.55 1.71 -7.35
CA TYR A 98 -14.25 0.59 -6.75
C TYR A 98 -14.47 0.82 -5.26
N SER A 99 -15.70 0.54 -4.81
CA SER A 99 -16.06 0.58 -3.38
C SER A 99 -15.59 -0.68 -2.65
N LEU A 100 -15.63 -0.66 -1.32
CA LEU A 100 -15.40 -1.86 -0.51
C LEU A 100 -16.37 -2.98 -0.88
N LYS A 101 -17.64 -2.63 -1.16
CA LYS A 101 -18.66 -3.59 -1.59
C LYS A 101 -18.29 -4.27 -2.91
N ASP A 102 -17.71 -3.53 -3.85
CA ASP A 102 -17.24 -4.10 -5.11
C ASP A 102 -16.09 -5.08 -4.89
N MET A 103 -15.16 -4.74 -4.00
CA MET A 103 -14.04 -5.63 -3.64
C MET A 103 -14.50 -6.92 -2.97
N GLN A 104 -15.59 -6.88 -2.21
CA GLN A 104 -16.15 -8.02 -1.47
C GLN A 104 -17.07 -8.91 -2.32
N LYS A 105 -17.36 -8.55 -3.56
CA LYS A 105 -18.20 -9.37 -4.47
C LYS A 105 -17.54 -10.69 -4.87
N ASN A 106 -16.24 -10.79 -4.73
CA ASN A 106 -15.46 -11.98 -5.07
C ASN A 106 -14.24 -12.11 -4.12
N ASP A 107 -13.64 -13.28 -4.08
CA ASP A 107 -12.52 -13.58 -3.18
C ASP A 107 -11.19 -12.94 -3.66
N GLU A 108 -11.12 -12.51 -4.92
CA GLU A 108 -9.91 -11.92 -5.52
C GLU A 108 -9.87 -10.38 -5.42
N GLY A 109 -10.93 -9.75 -4.90
CA GLY A 109 -11.01 -8.30 -4.77
C GLY A 109 -10.86 -7.59 -6.13
N LEU A 110 -9.99 -6.56 -6.20
CA LEU A 110 -9.80 -5.80 -7.44
C LEU A 110 -9.07 -6.58 -8.55
N TYR A 111 -8.36 -7.66 -8.22
CA TYR A 111 -7.72 -8.52 -9.23
C TYR A 111 -8.74 -9.15 -10.18
N PHE A 112 -9.92 -9.47 -9.68
CA PHE A 112 -11.02 -10.00 -10.51
C PHE A 112 -11.31 -9.07 -11.71
N TYR A 113 -11.39 -7.76 -11.49
CA TYR A 113 -11.68 -6.78 -12.55
C TYR A 113 -10.53 -6.63 -13.53
N LEU A 114 -9.28 -6.74 -13.05
CA LEU A 114 -8.11 -6.76 -13.91
C LEU A 114 -8.10 -8.02 -14.80
N MET A 115 -8.34 -9.18 -14.21
CA MET A 115 -8.30 -10.46 -14.94
C MET A 115 -9.43 -10.59 -15.97
N ASN A 116 -10.60 -10.00 -15.69
CA ASN A 116 -11.73 -9.97 -16.64
C ASN A 116 -11.60 -8.89 -17.71
N GLY A 117 -10.58 -8.04 -17.66
CA GLY A 117 -10.36 -6.99 -18.64
C GLY A 117 -11.28 -5.77 -18.51
N GLU A 118 -11.96 -5.60 -17.37
CA GLU A 118 -12.73 -4.39 -17.08
C GLU A 118 -11.82 -3.18 -16.86
N ILE A 119 -10.60 -3.44 -16.36
CA ILE A 119 -9.52 -2.48 -16.22
C ILE A 119 -8.25 -3.03 -16.88
N ASP A 120 -7.39 -2.13 -17.34
CA ASP A 120 -6.12 -2.47 -17.99
C ASP A 120 -4.99 -2.59 -16.97
N LEU A 121 -5.06 -1.75 -15.94
CA LEU A 121 -4.06 -1.62 -14.87
C LEU A 121 -4.75 -1.63 -13.50
N LEU A 122 -4.03 -2.14 -12.51
CA LEU A 122 -4.48 -2.13 -11.11
C LEU A 122 -3.45 -1.40 -10.24
N LEU A 123 -3.90 -0.42 -9.46
CA LEU A 123 -3.12 0.15 -8.37
C LEU A 123 -3.09 -0.81 -7.18
N SER A 124 -1.91 -1.27 -6.81
CA SER A 124 -1.70 -2.21 -5.71
C SER A 124 -0.50 -1.80 -4.84
N GLY A 125 -0.51 -2.23 -3.58
CA GLY A 125 0.66 -2.15 -2.68
C GLY A 125 1.39 -3.48 -2.56
N ILE A 126 0.86 -4.56 -3.12
CA ILE A 126 1.33 -5.94 -2.94
C ILE A 126 1.36 -6.63 -4.29
N ILE A 127 2.41 -7.39 -4.52
CA ILE A 127 2.46 -8.36 -5.61
C ILE A 127 1.97 -9.68 -5.03
N TYR A 128 0.73 -10.05 -5.33
CA TYR A 128 0.34 -11.44 -5.15
C TYR A 128 1.12 -12.28 -6.17
N ASN A 129 1.56 -13.43 -5.74
CA ASN A 129 2.39 -14.34 -6.53
C ASN A 129 1.57 -15.02 -7.65
N HIS A 130 0.97 -14.20 -8.54
CA HIS A 130 0.18 -14.65 -9.66
C HIS A 130 1.01 -14.57 -10.94
N ASP A 131 1.25 -15.71 -11.55
CA ASP A 131 1.88 -15.80 -12.89
C ASP A 131 1.08 -15.01 -13.95
N SER A 132 -0.15 -14.65 -13.63
CA SER A 132 -1.10 -13.94 -14.48
C SER A 132 -0.97 -12.41 -14.48
N VAL A 133 -0.15 -11.83 -13.60
CA VAL A 133 0.10 -10.39 -13.56
C VAL A 133 1.57 -10.05 -13.58
N ARG A 134 1.89 -8.86 -14.09
CA ARG A 134 3.24 -8.32 -14.12
C ARG A 134 3.26 -6.86 -13.66
N VAL A 135 4.37 -6.43 -13.10
CA VAL A 135 4.58 -5.06 -12.66
C VAL A 135 4.96 -4.20 -13.86
N ILE A 136 4.21 -3.14 -14.08
CA ILE A 136 4.48 -2.14 -15.11
C ILE A 136 5.30 -0.99 -14.55
N ALA A 137 4.94 -0.50 -13.35
CA ALA A 137 5.69 0.54 -12.67
C ALA A 137 5.71 0.30 -11.17
N THR A 138 6.84 0.65 -10.57
CA THR A 138 7.02 0.72 -9.12
C THR A 138 7.45 2.14 -8.79
N TYR A 139 6.74 2.79 -7.88
CA TYR A 139 7.04 4.16 -7.50
C TYR A 139 6.70 4.41 -6.04
N ASN A 140 7.11 5.57 -5.55
CA ASN A 140 6.69 6.14 -4.29
C ASN A 140 6.92 5.22 -3.09
N SER A 141 8.20 4.90 -2.83
CA SER A 141 8.60 4.23 -1.59
C SER A 141 8.33 5.14 -0.39
N GLN A 142 7.57 4.63 0.59
CA GLN A 142 7.23 5.36 1.82
C GLN A 142 7.48 4.52 3.04
N PRO A 143 8.04 5.12 4.11
CA PRO A 143 8.11 4.46 5.39
C PRO A 143 6.70 4.26 5.96
N TYR A 144 6.46 3.11 6.57
CA TYR A 144 5.26 2.85 7.35
C TYR A 144 5.63 2.52 8.79
N TYR A 145 4.70 2.78 9.69
CA TYR A 145 4.92 2.77 11.12
C TYR A 145 3.87 1.93 11.85
N ILE A 146 4.28 1.39 12.99
CA ILE A 146 3.36 1.05 14.05
C ILE A 146 3.18 2.32 14.87
N VAL A 147 1.95 2.80 15.00
CA VAL A 147 1.65 4.02 15.77
C VAL A 147 1.01 3.69 17.09
N THR A 148 1.15 4.59 18.07
CA THR A 148 0.50 4.48 19.36
C THR A 148 -0.51 5.61 19.54
N ASN A 149 -1.39 5.48 20.54
CA ASN A 149 -2.25 6.59 20.93
C ASN A 149 -1.38 7.71 21.53
N PRO A 150 -1.56 8.98 21.13
CA PRO A 150 -0.74 10.10 21.60
C PRO A 150 -0.74 10.29 23.12
N SER A 151 -1.78 9.83 23.80
CA SER A 151 -1.87 9.90 25.28
C SER A 151 -1.04 8.81 25.99
N ASN A 152 -0.60 7.77 25.28
CA ASN A 152 0.11 6.64 25.87
C ASN A 152 1.63 6.70 25.59
N LYS A 153 2.29 7.61 26.32
CA LYS A 153 3.73 7.82 26.18
C LYS A 153 4.56 6.60 26.56
N GLU A 154 4.13 5.84 27.55
CA GLU A 154 4.85 4.64 28.02
C GLU A 154 4.92 3.57 26.93
N VAL A 155 3.82 3.36 26.19
CA VAL A 155 3.79 2.43 25.07
C VAL A 155 4.66 2.91 23.91
N LEU A 156 4.68 4.21 23.63
CA LEU A 156 5.55 4.79 22.60
C LEU A 156 7.03 4.61 22.95
N ASP A 157 7.41 4.91 24.18
CA ASP A 157 8.79 4.76 24.66
C ASP A 157 9.21 3.28 24.62
N GLY A 158 8.33 2.37 25.04
CA GLY A 158 8.55 0.92 24.95
C GLY A 158 8.69 0.42 23.51
N LEU A 159 7.88 0.94 22.59
CA LEU A 159 7.97 0.61 21.16
C LEU A 159 9.30 1.09 20.56
N ASN A 160 9.72 2.32 20.87
CA ASN A 160 11.02 2.86 20.41
C ASN A 160 12.17 1.98 20.89
N MET A 161 12.19 1.61 22.17
CA MET A 161 13.22 0.73 22.72
C MET A 161 13.23 -0.65 22.05
N ALA A 162 12.06 -1.21 21.77
CA ALA A 162 11.94 -2.53 21.12
C ALA A 162 12.44 -2.46 19.66
N LEU A 163 12.04 -1.43 18.91
CA LEU A 163 12.47 -1.25 17.53
C LEU A 163 13.97 -0.98 17.42
N GLU A 164 14.54 -0.14 18.29
CA GLU A 164 15.97 0.10 18.37
C GLU A 164 16.76 -1.22 18.57
N ARG A 165 16.36 -2.03 19.56
CA ARG A 165 17.02 -3.33 19.81
C ARG A 165 16.93 -4.30 18.62
N ILE A 166 15.79 -4.32 17.94
CA ILE A 166 15.60 -5.17 16.75
C ILE A 166 16.53 -4.72 15.63
N LEU A 167 16.59 -3.41 15.37
CA LEU A 167 17.40 -2.83 14.29
C LEU A 167 18.90 -2.88 14.57
N ASP A 168 19.31 -2.73 15.84
CA ASP A 168 20.69 -2.93 16.26
C ASP A 168 21.14 -4.39 16.06
N ALA A 169 20.28 -5.35 16.37
CA ALA A 169 20.57 -6.76 16.19
C ALA A 169 20.53 -7.18 14.71
N ASN A 170 19.62 -6.62 13.94
CA ASN A 170 19.45 -6.90 12.52
C ASN A 170 18.90 -5.67 11.75
N PRO A 171 19.79 -4.84 11.16
CA PRO A 171 19.38 -3.67 10.38
C PRO A 171 18.48 -3.99 9.18
N ASN A 172 18.50 -5.24 8.69
CA ASN A 172 17.71 -5.69 7.55
C ASN A 172 16.40 -6.37 7.96
N PHE A 173 16.05 -6.38 9.23
CA PHE A 173 14.90 -7.13 9.77
C PHE A 173 13.61 -6.91 8.96
N ALA A 174 13.23 -5.64 8.68
CA ALA A 174 12.01 -5.33 7.94
C ALA A 174 12.05 -5.84 6.50
N ALA A 175 13.20 -5.71 5.81
CA ALA A 175 13.38 -6.21 4.45
C ALA A 175 13.32 -7.74 4.38
N GLU A 176 13.92 -8.42 5.35
CA GLU A 176 13.88 -9.88 5.46
C GLU A 176 12.46 -10.40 5.74
N ARG A 177 11.72 -9.73 6.65
CA ARG A 177 10.32 -10.08 6.91
C ARG A 177 9.44 -9.85 5.68
N TYR A 178 9.65 -8.75 4.97
CA TYR A 178 8.95 -8.50 3.71
C TYR A 178 9.25 -9.60 2.69
N ALA A 179 10.52 -9.91 2.45
CA ALA A 179 10.95 -10.93 1.48
C ALA A 179 10.42 -12.34 1.85
N ALA A 180 10.37 -12.67 3.14
CA ALA A 180 9.86 -13.96 3.61
C ALA A 180 8.35 -14.13 3.40
N ASN A 181 7.58 -13.03 3.49
CA ASN A 181 6.12 -13.06 3.34
C ASN A 181 5.65 -12.74 1.91
N PHE A 182 6.48 -12.05 1.15
CA PHE A 182 6.21 -11.63 -0.24
C PHE A 182 7.41 -11.98 -1.13
N PRO A 183 7.70 -13.27 -1.35
CA PRO A 183 8.85 -13.68 -2.14
C PRO A 183 8.71 -13.12 -3.55
N ALA A 184 9.68 -12.28 -3.95
CA ALA A 184 9.82 -11.89 -5.34
C ALA A 184 10.21 -13.14 -6.13
N ARG A 185 9.40 -13.58 -7.06
CA ARG A 185 9.91 -14.47 -8.11
C ARG A 185 10.87 -13.64 -8.97
N LEU A 186 12.14 -13.99 -8.91
CA LEU A 186 13.10 -13.56 -9.91
C LEU A 186 12.63 -14.14 -11.24
N VAL A 187 12.23 -13.26 -12.15
CA VAL A 187 12.01 -13.59 -13.56
C VAL A 187 13.34 -13.53 -14.27
#